data_9496dd1ba472a6af3a69149afffdc841
#
_entry.id   9496dd1ba472a6af3a69149afffdc841
#
_cell.length_a   1.000
_cell.length_b   1.000
_cell.length_c   1.000
_cell.angle_alpha   90.00
_cell.angle_beta   90.00
_cell.angle_gamma   90.00
#
_symmetry.space_group_name_H-M   'P 1'
#
loop_
_entity.id
_entity.type
_entity.pdbx_description
1 polymer ?
#
loop_
_entity_poly.entity_id
_entity_poly.type
_entity_poly.pdbx_seq_one_letter_code
_entity_poly.pdbx_strand_id
1 'polypeptide(L)'
;GDLAVMVGGRIGKDGIHGATFSSEALSETSPTSAVQIGDPITQKKMLDMLLEARDRGLYDGVTDNGAGGLSSSLGEMAGISGGVRIDLDACPLKYQGLAPWEILVSESQERMSLAVTPAKLADLLELARRRDVEATVVGEFTHSGRVEVFANKTLVGLLDLSFLHDGVPTMDLRAEWAAPTAAGPVPVPACDLRRAMLDILSEANVASKEEWVRQYDHEVQARSVVKPFVGVGRDAPSDGAVLRVRPESARGITVTHGICPWYGDADGYKMAQCAVDEAVRGHVALGGDPEQMSALDNFCWPDPVEGPDNPDGAFKLAQLVRACRGLADACRAYSLPLISGKDSMKNDARVGGRKISIRPTLLVSLMGIIPDVGRAVTTDFKAPGDLLFLLGESRGELGGTRFERLAGSPLGEGPSARPAEAFRLYRKLHRAMRRGIVRSCHDLADGGLWAALAESSLGGRLGASIDLDAVPTSRETGRECGREAERLLFCETPSRLLVSVRPRDLARWMRAMSGAALSRIGEVTADEQVRVTAAGREVAAIRIGEISRAWKAEGGVAP
;
A
#
# COMPACT_ATOMS: atom_id res chain seq x y z
N GLY A 1 25.96 27.28 14.21
CA GLY A 1 27.30 26.84 14.51
C GLY A 1 27.50 25.33 14.40
N ASP A 2 26.42 24.55 14.18
CA ASP A 2 26.55 23.13 13.92
C ASP A 2 27.08 22.91 12.50
N LEU A 3 27.85 21.83 12.34
CA LEU A 3 28.41 21.46 11.05
C LEU A 3 27.41 20.64 10.23
N ALA A 4 27.31 20.94 8.94
CA ALA A 4 26.59 20.13 7.99
C ALA A 4 27.49 18.99 7.51
N VAL A 5 27.17 17.75 7.88
CA VAL A 5 27.96 16.57 7.55
C VAL A 5 27.17 15.67 6.61
N MET A 6 27.69 15.44 5.40
CA MET A 6 27.14 14.45 4.48
C MET A 6 27.76 13.08 4.76
N VAL A 7 26.93 12.03 4.86
CA VAL A 7 27.37 10.65 5.07
C VAL A 7 26.83 9.73 3.98
N GLY A 8 27.58 8.67 3.67
CA GLY A 8 27.18 7.63 2.72
C GLY A 8 27.86 7.73 1.36
N GLY A 9 27.06 7.63 0.29
CA GLY A 9 27.55 7.59 -1.09
C GLY A 9 28.09 8.92 -1.61
N ARG A 10 28.77 8.87 -2.76
CA ARG A 10 29.32 10.06 -3.43
C ARG A 10 28.33 10.65 -4.44
N ILE A 11 28.52 11.92 -4.76
CA ILE A 11 27.68 12.70 -5.69
C ILE A 11 28.07 12.40 -7.14
N GLY A 12 27.09 12.11 -7.97
CA GLY A 12 27.19 11.97 -9.43
C GLY A 12 26.09 12.72 -10.16
N LYS A 13 25.95 12.52 -11.47
CA LYS A 13 24.84 13.08 -12.27
C LYS A 13 23.55 12.26 -12.16
N ASP A 14 23.60 11.11 -11.52
CA ASP A 14 22.46 10.21 -11.36
C ASP A 14 21.37 10.88 -10.52
N GLY A 15 20.14 10.72 -10.97
CA GLY A 15 18.95 11.23 -10.29
C GLY A 15 18.68 12.72 -10.43
N ILE A 16 19.50 13.49 -11.16
CA ILE A 16 19.20 14.91 -11.38
C ILE A 16 17.84 15.04 -12.07
N HIS A 17 16.93 15.79 -11.44
CA HIS A 17 15.51 15.91 -11.80
C HIS A 17 14.68 14.60 -11.65
N GLY A 18 15.18 13.58 -10.99
CA GLY A 18 14.46 12.32 -10.81
C GLY A 18 13.10 12.50 -10.12
N ALA A 19 13.06 13.28 -9.06
CA ALA A 19 11.81 13.63 -8.38
C ALA A 19 10.86 14.45 -9.26
N THR A 20 11.37 15.37 -10.06
CA THR A 20 10.57 16.16 -11.02
C THR A 20 9.89 15.25 -12.04
N PHE A 21 10.61 14.29 -12.60
CA PHE A 21 10.04 13.32 -13.55
C PHE A 21 9.00 12.38 -12.95
N SER A 22 8.98 12.21 -11.65
CA SER A 22 7.91 11.44 -10.98
C SER A 22 6.54 12.14 -11.02
N SER A 23 6.51 13.43 -11.36
CA SER A 23 5.32 14.27 -11.43
C SER A 23 5.21 15.06 -12.74
N GLU A 24 5.82 14.55 -13.82
CA GLU A 24 5.70 15.07 -15.18
C GLU A 24 5.27 13.98 -16.15
N ALA A 25 4.58 14.39 -17.24
CA ALA A 25 4.19 13.46 -18.29
C ALA A 25 5.42 12.87 -18.99
N LEU A 26 5.51 11.53 -19.02
CA LEU A 26 6.58 10.83 -19.70
C LEU A 26 6.48 11.02 -21.22
N SER A 27 7.63 11.20 -21.88
CA SER A 27 7.74 11.29 -23.32
C SER A 27 8.91 10.43 -23.82
N GLU A 28 8.99 10.24 -25.14
CA GLU A 28 10.10 9.52 -25.78
C GLU A 28 11.46 10.21 -25.57
N THR A 29 11.48 11.48 -25.17
CA THR A 29 12.69 12.29 -24.91
C THR A 29 13.04 12.41 -23.43
N SER A 30 12.33 11.71 -22.53
CA SER A 30 12.64 11.74 -21.09
C SER A 30 14.07 11.22 -20.84
N PRO A 31 14.92 11.97 -20.10
CA PRO A 31 16.33 11.62 -19.95
C PRO A 31 16.50 10.39 -19.06
N THR A 32 17.27 9.40 -19.53
CA THR A 32 17.61 8.20 -18.76
C THR A 32 18.48 8.50 -17.54
N SER A 33 19.18 9.63 -17.52
CA SER A 33 19.98 10.09 -16.36
C SER A 33 19.16 10.48 -15.13
N ALA A 34 17.84 10.68 -15.30
CA ALA A 34 16.93 10.90 -14.16
C ALA A 34 16.73 9.65 -13.29
N VAL A 35 17.10 8.46 -13.79
CA VAL A 35 17.02 7.21 -13.03
C VAL A 35 18.03 7.23 -11.89
N GLN A 36 17.54 7.00 -10.67
CA GLN A 36 18.35 6.86 -9.48
C GLN A 36 18.89 5.43 -9.39
N ILE A 37 20.22 5.31 -9.15
CA ILE A 37 20.89 4.01 -9.05
C ILE A 37 21.22 3.77 -7.58
N GLY A 38 20.66 2.69 -7.01
CA GLY A 38 20.88 2.31 -5.61
C GLY A 38 22.16 1.49 -5.39
N ASP A 39 22.72 1.59 -4.18
CA ASP A 39 23.83 0.77 -3.68
C ASP A 39 23.47 0.19 -2.30
N PRO A 40 22.90 -1.03 -2.25
CA PRO A 40 22.43 -1.63 -1.00
C PRO A 40 23.49 -1.82 0.07
N ILE A 41 24.77 -2.01 -0.30
CA ILE A 41 25.87 -2.18 0.66
C ILE A 41 26.18 -0.85 1.34
N THR A 42 26.28 0.23 0.58
CA THR A 42 26.46 1.57 1.13
C THR A 42 25.30 1.94 2.05
N GLN A 43 24.05 1.66 1.64
CA GLN A 43 22.87 1.89 2.48
C GLN A 43 22.95 1.12 3.80
N LYS A 44 23.30 -0.16 3.76
CA LYS A 44 23.36 -0.99 4.97
C LYS A 44 24.43 -0.51 5.95
N LYS A 45 25.64 -0.20 5.46
CA LYS A 45 26.71 0.33 6.29
C LYS A 45 26.34 1.67 6.91
N MET A 46 25.80 2.60 6.11
CA MET A 46 25.34 3.90 6.56
C MET A 46 24.24 3.79 7.61
N LEU A 47 23.24 2.92 7.40
CA LEU A 47 22.15 2.70 8.35
C LEU A 47 22.68 2.22 9.71
N ASP A 48 23.58 1.24 9.72
CA ASP A 48 24.17 0.72 10.97
C ASP A 48 24.99 1.79 11.71
N MET A 49 25.72 2.61 10.95
CA MET A 49 26.48 3.75 11.52
C MET A 49 25.54 4.79 12.10
N LEU A 50 24.49 5.19 11.38
CA LEU A 50 23.52 6.19 11.84
C LEU A 50 22.78 5.75 13.10
N LEU A 51 22.38 4.48 13.20
CA LEU A 51 21.71 3.95 14.39
C LEU A 51 22.64 3.98 15.62
N GLU A 52 23.92 3.59 15.47
CA GLU A 52 24.91 3.68 16.55
C GLU A 52 25.20 5.15 16.91
N ALA A 53 25.34 6.03 15.91
CA ALA A 53 25.56 7.47 16.14
C ALA A 53 24.38 8.10 16.89
N ARG A 54 23.14 7.75 16.52
CA ARG A 54 21.93 8.19 17.23
C ARG A 54 21.94 7.77 18.69
N ASP A 55 22.21 6.49 18.95
CA ASP A 55 22.17 5.92 20.30
C ASP A 55 23.28 6.54 21.20
N ARG A 56 24.35 7.04 20.58
CA ARG A 56 25.42 7.78 21.24
C ARG A 56 25.21 9.31 21.28
N GLY A 57 24.14 9.81 20.64
CA GLY A 57 23.83 11.23 20.56
C GLY A 57 24.87 12.06 19.79
N LEU A 58 25.46 11.52 18.71
CA LEU A 58 26.51 12.14 17.94
C LEU A 58 26.05 13.15 16.90
N TYR A 59 24.74 13.24 16.64
CA TYR A 59 24.14 14.27 15.79
C TYR A 59 22.84 14.78 16.40
N ASP A 60 22.44 15.98 16.00
CA ASP A 60 21.26 16.69 16.53
C ASP A 60 20.11 16.76 15.51
N GLY A 61 20.40 16.57 14.23
CA GLY A 61 19.42 16.50 13.15
C GLY A 61 19.87 15.58 12.02
N VAL A 62 18.94 15.00 11.29
CA VAL A 62 19.19 14.13 10.14
C VAL A 62 18.08 14.24 9.13
N THR A 63 18.44 14.29 7.83
CA THR A 63 17.51 14.17 6.70
C THR A 63 18.19 13.48 5.52
N ASP A 64 17.40 12.93 4.59
CA ASP A 64 17.94 12.33 3.38
C ASP A 64 18.34 13.38 2.33
N ASN A 65 19.18 12.97 1.37
CA ASN A 65 19.52 13.73 0.18
C ASN A 65 18.77 13.16 -1.04
N GLY A 66 17.47 12.96 -0.91
CA GLY A 66 16.59 12.50 -1.97
C GLY A 66 16.30 13.61 -2.99
N ALA A 67 15.02 13.94 -3.16
CA ALA A 67 14.58 14.98 -4.10
C ALA A 67 15.34 16.31 -3.90
N GLY A 68 15.97 16.81 -4.95
CA GLY A 68 16.73 18.05 -4.91
C GLY A 68 18.09 17.98 -4.19
N GLY A 69 18.50 16.80 -3.73
CA GLY A 69 19.83 16.56 -3.13
C GLY A 69 20.17 17.47 -1.95
N LEU A 70 21.37 18.06 -1.95
CA LEU A 70 21.82 18.95 -0.88
C LEU A 70 20.98 20.25 -0.80
N SER A 71 20.42 20.72 -1.91
CA SER A 71 19.59 21.93 -1.90
C SER A 71 18.33 21.78 -1.07
N SER A 72 17.71 20.61 -1.13
CA SER A 72 16.53 20.26 -0.33
C SER A 72 16.94 19.94 1.13
N SER A 73 17.81 18.97 1.33
CA SER A 73 18.17 18.50 2.67
C SER A 73 18.71 19.60 3.58
N LEU A 74 19.73 20.33 3.12
CA LEU A 74 20.33 21.41 3.91
C LEU A 74 19.45 22.67 3.93
N GLY A 75 18.67 22.92 2.86
CA GLY A 75 17.69 24.00 2.84
C GLY A 75 16.57 23.81 3.86
N GLU A 76 16.02 22.60 3.98
CA GLU A 76 14.99 22.25 4.98
C GLU A 76 15.56 22.36 6.42
N MET A 77 16.74 21.81 6.67
CA MET A 77 17.40 21.91 7.99
C MET A 77 17.72 23.37 8.32
N ALA A 78 18.05 24.19 7.31
CA ALA A 78 18.29 25.63 7.50
C ALA A 78 17.05 26.39 7.96
N GLY A 79 15.84 25.92 7.64
CA GLY A 79 14.59 26.45 8.17
C GLY A 79 14.51 26.39 9.70
N ILE A 80 15.16 25.40 10.32
CA ILE A 80 15.22 25.24 11.78
C ILE A 80 16.34 26.11 12.37
N SER A 81 17.52 26.13 11.74
CA SER A 81 18.71 26.85 12.25
C SER A 81 18.71 28.34 11.92
N GLY A 82 17.96 28.76 10.91
CA GLY A 82 17.93 30.14 10.42
C GLY A 82 18.97 30.45 9.32
N GLY A 83 19.63 29.44 8.77
CA GLY A 83 20.56 29.61 7.65
C GLY A 83 21.55 28.47 7.49
N VAL A 84 22.17 28.36 6.31
CA VAL A 84 23.23 27.38 6.03
C VAL A 84 24.22 27.94 5.01
N ARG A 85 25.49 27.62 5.21
CA ARG A 85 26.58 27.83 4.27
C ARG A 85 27.08 26.48 3.77
N ILE A 86 27.01 26.26 2.44
CA ILE A 86 27.37 24.99 1.78
C ILE A 86 28.67 25.22 1.00
N ASP A 87 29.65 24.35 1.18
CA ASP A 87 30.90 24.32 0.43
C ASP A 87 30.92 23.12 -0.52
N LEU A 88 30.68 23.36 -1.80
CA LEU A 88 30.63 22.29 -2.81
C LEU A 88 32.02 21.71 -3.11
N ASP A 89 33.10 22.43 -2.82
CA ASP A 89 34.46 21.93 -3.02
C ASP A 89 34.79 20.80 -2.04
N ALA A 90 34.13 20.76 -0.89
CA ALA A 90 34.28 19.71 0.12
C ALA A 90 33.48 18.45 -0.18
N CYS A 91 32.53 18.51 -1.13
CA CYS A 91 31.63 17.40 -1.43
C CYS A 91 32.39 16.22 -2.09
N PRO A 92 32.24 14.97 -1.60
CA PRO A 92 32.81 13.80 -2.25
C PRO A 92 32.08 13.48 -3.55
N LEU A 93 32.83 13.40 -4.66
CA LEU A 93 32.28 13.18 -6.00
C LEU A 93 32.62 11.78 -6.51
N LYS A 94 31.72 11.18 -7.29
CA LYS A 94 31.94 9.92 -8.02
C LYS A 94 33.00 10.09 -9.11
N TYR A 95 33.04 11.28 -9.74
CA TYR A 95 33.98 11.65 -10.80
C TYR A 95 34.09 13.17 -10.92
N GLN A 96 35.17 13.63 -11.54
CA GLN A 96 35.43 15.06 -11.75
C GLN A 96 34.59 15.65 -12.89
N GLY A 97 34.43 16.98 -12.90
CA GLY A 97 33.80 17.73 -13.99
C GLY A 97 32.31 17.98 -13.81
N LEU A 98 31.76 17.76 -12.62
CA LEU A 98 30.41 18.18 -12.26
C LEU A 98 30.36 19.71 -12.11
N ALA A 99 29.34 20.34 -12.69
CA ALA A 99 29.06 21.74 -12.46
C ALA A 99 28.53 21.96 -11.02
N PRO A 100 28.71 23.14 -10.42
CA PRO A 100 28.25 23.43 -9.07
C PRO A 100 26.77 23.11 -8.83
N TRP A 101 25.90 23.44 -9.79
CA TRP A 101 24.48 23.15 -9.69
C TRP A 101 24.19 21.63 -9.74
N GLU A 102 24.95 20.85 -10.53
CA GLU A 102 24.80 19.40 -10.59
C GLU A 102 25.16 18.75 -9.25
N ILE A 103 26.19 19.28 -8.55
CA ILE A 103 26.57 18.82 -7.22
C ILE A 103 25.46 19.13 -6.20
N LEU A 104 24.90 20.34 -6.28
CA LEU A 104 23.90 20.82 -5.31
C LEU A 104 22.57 20.06 -5.41
N VAL A 105 22.09 19.79 -6.63
CA VAL A 105 20.76 19.19 -6.87
C VAL A 105 20.80 17.69 -7.17
N SER A 106 21.97 17.06 -7.16
CA SER A 106 22.10 15.62 -7.43
C SER A 106 21.28 14.79 -6.43
N GLU A 107 20.52 13.85 -6.93
CA GLU A 107 19.72 12.90 -6.14
C GLU A 107 20.41 11.52 -6.06
N SER A 108 21.75 11.46 -6.20
CA SER A 108 22.52 10.22 -5.98
C SER A 108 22.12 9.58 -4.67
N GLN A 109 21.77 8.29 -4.70
CA GLN A 109 21.17 7.59 -3.58
C GLN A 109 22.15 7.29 -2.45
N GLU A 110 21.63 6.77 -1.32
CA GLU A 110 22.35 6.35 -0.10
C GLU A 110 23.19 7.46 0.52
N ARG A 111 22.62 8.67 0.62
CA ARG A 111 23.25 9.82 1.27
C ARG A 111 22.31 10.43 2.30
N MET A 112 22.85 10.82 3.45
CA MET A 112 22.12 11.58 4.47
C MET A 112 22.92 12.82 4.85
N SER A 113 22.20 13.90 5.22
CA SER A 113 22.77 15.12 5.80
C SER A 113 22.51 15.17 7.30
N LEU A 114 23.54 15.45 8.09
CA LEU A 114 23.50 15.53 9.55
C LEU A 114 23.81 16.95 10.02
N ALA A 115 23.14 17.40 11.10
CA ALA A 115 23.58 18.54 11.89
C ALA A 115 24.41 18.01 13.07
N VAL A 116 25.66 18.44 13.17
CA VAL A 116 26.61 17.92 14.15
C VAL A 116 27.30 19.06 14.89
N THR A 117 27.13 19.09 16.22
CA THR A 117 27.86 20.04 17.05
C THR A 117 29.38 19.83 16.89
N PRO A 118 30.21 20.86 16.75
CA PRO A 118 31.67 20.72 16.58
C PRO A 118 32.34 19.79 17.59
N ALA A 119 31.88 19.79 18.83
CA ALA A 119 32.41 18.92 19.88
C ALA A 119 32.19 17.42 19.64
N LYS A 120 31.17 17.03 18.84
CA LYS A 120 30.83 15.64 18.54
C LYS A 120 31.46 15.14 17.24
N LEU A 121 32.02 16.03 16.42
CA LEU A 121 32.51 15.71 15.08
C LEU A 121 33.56 14.60 15.07
N ALA A 122 34.57 14.69 15.94
CA ALA A 122 35.68 13.74 16.00
C ALA A 122 35.16 12.30 16.26
N ASP A 123 34.24 12.16 17.21
CA ASP A 123 33.62 10.85 17.54
C ASP A 123 32.76 10.31 16.41
N LEU A 124 32.02 11.19 15.71
CA LEU A 124 31.22 10.80 14.55
C LEU A 124 32.11 10.31 13.39
N LEU A 125 33.17 11.03 13.06
CA LEU A 125 34.10 10.66 11.99
C LEU A 125 34.82 9.34 12.30
N GLU A 126 35.24 9.12 13.56
CA GLU A 126 35.83 7.85 13.98
C GLU A 126 34.85 6.69 13.89
N LEU A 127 33.60 6.90 14.27
CA LEU A 127 32.55 5.89 14.09
C LEU A 127 32.33 5.58 12.61
N ALA A 128 32.22 6.59 11.77
CA ALA A 128 32.05 6.43 10.32
C ALA A 128 33.21 5.62 9.71
N ARG A 129 34.46 5.95 10.08
CA ARG A 129 35.65 5.22 9.65
C ARG A 129 35.61 3.74 10.07
N ARG A 130 35.21 3.44 11.32
CA ARG A 130 35.06 2.05 11.81
C ARG A 130 34.00 1.25 11.06
N ARG A 131 32.95 1.91 10.59
CA ARG A 131 31.84 1.31 9.85
C ARG A 131 32.04 1.33 8.34
N ASP A 132 33.20 1.81 7.87
CA ASP A 132 33.51 1.98 6.46
C ASP A 132 32.44 2.81 5.72
N VAL A 133 32.08 3.94 6.32
CA VAL A 133 31.16 4.94 5.78
C VAL A 133 31.90 6.24 5.54
N GLU A 134 31.78 6.81 4.35
CA GLU A 134 32.32 8.13 4.06
C GLU A 134 31.48 9.20 4.79
N ALA A 135 32.14 10.10 5.53
CA ALA A 135 31.51 11.20 6.24
C ALA A 135 32.35 12.46 6.05
N THR A 136 31.73 13.51 5.53
CA THR A 136 32.43 14.74 5.12
C THR A 136 31.68 15.97 5.58
N VAL A 137 32.38 16.93 6.19
CA VAL A 137 31.80 18.25 6.47
C VAL A 137 31.68 19.01 5.16
N VAL A 138 30.44 19.33 4.77
CA VAL A 138 30.12 20.04 3.53
C VAL A 138 29.58 21.45 3.76
N GLY A 139 29.57 21.90 5.02
CA GLY A 139 29.07 23.23 5.35
C GLY A 139 28.87 23.44 6.85
N GLU A 140 28.25 24.55 7.18
CA GLU A 140 27.88 24.92 8.55
C GLU A 140 26.50 25.57 8.60
N PHE A 141 25.75 25.32 9.65
CA PHE A 141 24.48 25.99 9.91
C PHE A 141 24.69 27.36 10.54
N THR A 142 24.01 28.36 10.02
CA THR A 142 24.14 29.77 10.39
C THR A 142 22.83 30.37 10.87
N HIS A 143 22.81 31.67 11.13
CA HIS A 143 21.58 32.44 11.38
C HIS A 143 21.46 33.62 10.37
N SER A 144 21.97 33.42 9.14
CA SER A 144 22.01 34.49 8.13
C SER A 144 20.64 34.78 7.48
N GLY A 145 19.63 33.94 7.71
CA GLY A 145 18.36 33.97 6.99
C GLY A 145 18.44 33.41 5.58
N ARG A 146 19.57 32.77 5.20
CA ARG A 146 19.89 32.42 3.82
C ARG A 146 20.51 31.05 3.67
N VAL A 147 20.38 30.50 2.45
CA VAL A 147 21.22 29.42 1.93
C VAL A 147 22.30 30.06 1.07
N GLU A 148 23.55 29.89 1.50
CA GLU A 148 24.75 30.41 0.82
C GLU A 148 25.55 29.24 0.25
N VAL A 149 25.77 29.21 -1.07
CA VAL A 149 26.46 28.11 -1.75
C VAL A 149 27.76 28.61 -2.34
N PHE A 150 28.86 27.96 -1.97
CA PHE A 150 30.22 28.30 -2.42
C PHE A 150 30.79 27.20 -3.31
N ALA A 151 31.50 27.60 -4.36
CA ALA A 151 32.35 26.75 -5.18
C ALA A 151 33.61 27.55 -5.58
N ASN A 152 34.78 26.92 -5.55
CA ASN A 152 36.07 27.58 -5.76
C ASN A 152 36.22 28.85 -4.89
N LYS A 153 35.79 28.76 -3.62
CA LYS A 153 35.76 29.88 -2.68
C LYS A 153 34.94 31.11 -3.12
N THR A 154 34.13 30.96 -4.13
CA THR A 154 33.25 32.01 -4.67
C THR A 154 31.81 31.70 -4.31
N LEU A 155 31.02 32.70 -3.95
CA LEU A 155 29.60 32.57 -3.75
C LEU A 155 28.94 32.36 -5.13
N VAL A 156 28.38 31.16 -5.36
CA VAL A 156 27.76 30.78 -6.64
C VAL A 156 26.23 30.64 -6.53
N GLY A 157 25.70 30.61 -5.30
CA GLY A 157 24.26 30.58 -5.05
C GLY A 157 23.90 31.31 -3.77
N LEU A 158 22.81 32.08 -3.80
CA LEU A 158 22.29 32.81 -2.65
C LEU A 158 20.77 32.83 -2.72
N LEU A 159 20.12 32.26 -1.71
CA LEU A 159 18.67 32.20 -1.60
C LEU A 159 18.23 32.63 -0.19
N ASP A 160 17.24 33.50 -0.12
CA ASP A 160 16.59 33.78 1.15
C ASP A 160 15.71 32.58 1.56
N LEU A 161 15.74 32.21 2.83
CA LEU A 161 14.95 31.07 3.35
C LEU A 161 13.45 31.30 3.18
N SER A 162 12.97 32.54 3.34
CA SER A 162 11.57 32.88 3.11
C SER A 162 11.15 32.66 1.64
N PHE A 163 12.05 32.94 0.67
CA PHE A 163 11.78 32.61 -0.72
C PHE A 163 11.81 31.10 -0.97
N LEU A 164 12.75 30.39 -0.37
CA LEU A 164 12.88 28.94 -0.54
C LEU A 164 11.66 28.19 0.00
N HIS A 165 11.14 28.60 1.17
CA HIS A 165 10.04 27.89 1.83
C HIS A 165 8.66 28.42 1.47
N ASP A 166 8.51 29.72 1.27
CA ASP A 166 7.21 30.39 1.08
C ASP A 166 7.07 31.08 -0.28
N GLY A 167 8.13 31.05 -1.12
CA GLY A 167 8.19 31.79 -2.39
C GLY A 167 7.44 31.14 -3.57
N VAL A 168 6.89 29.94 -3.39
CA VAL A 168 6.11 29.27 -4.45
C VAL A 168 4.78 29.97 -4.62
N PRO A 169 4.42 30.48 -5.82
CA PRO A 169 3.12 31.10 -6.05
C PRO A 169 1.98 30.13 -5.77
N THR A 170 1.00 30.59 -5.01
CA THR A 170 -0.22 29.83 -4.76
C THR A 170 -1.05 29.77 -6.06
N MET A 171 -1.42 28.56 -6.47
CA MET A 171 -2.33 28.34 -7.60
C MET A 171 -3.78 28.40 -7.10
N ASP A 172 -4.63 29.17 -7.78
CA ASP A 172 -6.08 29.14 -7.56
C ASP A 172 -6.69 28.20 -8.60
N LEU A 173 -7.02 26.98 -8.18
CA LEU A 173 -7.50 25.92 -9.04
C LEU A 173 -8.99 25.64 -8.83
N ARG A 174 -9.72 25.47 -9.93
CA ARG A 174 -11.14 25.14 -9.93
C ARG A 174 -11.35 23.63 -9.91
N ALA A 175 -12.14 23.13 -8.95
CA ALA A 175 -12.54 21.73 -8.84
C ALA A 175 -14.04 21.59 -9.10
N GLU A 176 -14.44 20.82 -10.10
CA GLU A 176 -15.84 20.59 -10.46
C GLU A 176 -16.18 19.11 -10.38
N TRP A 177 -17.04 18.76 -9.42
CA TRP A 177 -17.54 17.39 -9.29
C TRP A 177 -18.85 17.21 -10.04
N ALA A 178 -18.86 16.31 -11.00
CA ALA A 178 -20.08 15.77 -11.59
C ALA A 178 -20.24 14.33 -11.10
N ALA A 179 -21.23 14.10 -10.24
CA ALA A 179 -21.52 12.73 -9.82
C ALA A 179 -21.87 11.88 -11.04
N PRO A 180 -21.27 10.68 -11.20
CA PRO A 180 -21.74 9.76 -12.21
C PRO A 180 -23.24 9.53 -12.04
N THR A 181 -23.97 9.51 -13.15
CA THR A 181 -25.42 9.25 -13.12
C THR A 181 -25.61 7.90 -12.44
N ALA A 182 -26.26 7.90 -11.28
CA ALA A 182 -26.56 6.66 -10.56
C ALA A 182 -27.40 5.78 -11.49
N ALA A 183 -26.81 4.76 -12.05
CA ALA A 183 -27.56 3.70 -12.68
C ALA A 183 -28.37 3.03 -11.57
N GLY A 184 -29.69 2.95 -11.72
CA GLY A 184 -30.54 2.17 -10.81
C GLY A 184 -30.04 0.72 -10.69
N PRO A 185 -30.73 -0.15 -9.94
CA PRO A 185 -30.36 -1.56 -9.86
C PRO A 185 -30.23 -2.15 -11.26
N VAL A 186 -29.02 -2.51 -11.64
CA VAL A 186 -28.75 -3.15 -12.94
C VAL A 186 -28.93 -4.66 -12.77
N PRO A 187 -29.72 -5.32 -13.60
CA PRO A 187 -29.82 -6.78 -13.59
C PRO A 187 -28.46 -7.42 -13.81
N VAL A 188 -28.16 -8.47 -13.07
CA VAL A 188 -26.95 -9.26 -13.31
C VAL A 188 -27.10 -9.95 -14.67
N PRO A 189 -26.14 -9.80 -15.59
CA PRO A 189 -26.23 -10.49 -16.88
C PRO A 189 -26.16 -12.00 -16.67
N ALA A 190 -26.97 -12.74 -17.42
CA ALA A 190 -26.87 -14.19 -17.42
C ALA A 190 -25.49 -14.62 -17.95
N CYS A 191 -24.82 -15.47 -17.22
CA CYS A 191 -23.50 -15.98 -17.59
C CYS A 191 -23.39 -17.49 -17.25
N ASP A 192 -22.41 -18.15 -17.85
CA ASP A 192 -21.95 -19.45 -17.34
C ASP A 192 -21.19 -19.20 -16.04
N LEU A 193 -21.87 -19.44 -14.90
CA LEU A 193 -21.32 -19.19 -13.58
C LEU A 193 -19.97 -19.89 -13.37
N ARG A 194 -19.86 -21.15 -13.78
CA ARG A 194 -18.63 -21.92 -13.63
C ARG A 194 -17.47 -21.31 -14.44
N ARG A 195 -17.78 -20.87 -15.65
CA ARG A 195 -16.80 -20.19 -16.51
C ARG A 195 -16.38 -18.85 -15.90
N ALA A 196 -17.32 -18.03 -15.45
CA ALA A 196 -17.04 -16.75 -14.80
C ALA A 196 -16.16 -16.91 -13.55
N MET A 197 -16.41 -17.96 -12.74
CA MET A 197 -15.60 -18.27 -11.57
C MET A 197 -14.12 -18.55 -11.95
N LEU A 198 -13.86 -19.29 -13.02
CA LEU A 198 -12.49 -19.57 -13.47
C LEU A 198 -11.84 -18.35 -14.14
N ASP A 199 -12.60 -17.61 -14.94
CA ASP A 199 -12.10 -16.43 -15.65
C ASP A 199 -11.68 -15.32 -14.66
N ILE A 200 -12.44 -15.09 -13.57
CA ILE A 200 -12.06 -14.15 -12.50
C ILE A 200 -10.74 -14.55 -11.84
N LEU A 201 -10.51 -15.83 -11.57
CA LEU A 201 -9.25 -16.29 -10.98
C LEU A 201 -8.04 -16.09 -11.90
N SER A 202 -8.26 -16.07 -13.22
CA SER A 202 -7.20 -15.86 -14.21
C SER A 202 -6.98 -14.39 -14.57
N GLU A 203 -7.81 -13.45 -14.07
CA GLU A 203 -7.56 -12.02 -14.27
C GLU A 203 -6.23 -11.59 -13.62
N ALA A 204 -5.46 -10.74 -14.32
CA ALA A 204 -4.13 -10.30 -13.89
C ALA A 204 -4.10 -9.73 -12.46
N ASN A 205 -5.19 -9.12 -11.96
CA ASN A 205 -5.25 -8.60 -10.60
C ASN A 205 -5.48 -9.69 -9.54
N VAL A 206 -6.17 -10.78 -9.88
CA VAL A 206 -6.49 -11.89 -8.97
C VAL A 206 -5.47 -13.02 -9.08
N ALA A 207 -4.99 -13.32 -10.28
CA ALA A 207 -4.05 -14.41 -10.56
C ALA A 207 -2.76 -14.29 -9.74
N SER A 208 -2.05 -15.42 -9.61
CA SER A 208 -0.80 -15.53 -8.85
C SER A 208 0.24 -14.50 -9.29
N LYS A 209 0.91 -13.91 -8.30
CA LYS A 209 2.08 -13.05 -8.48
C LYS A 209 3.38 -13.81 -8.15
N GLU A 210 3.35 -15.15 -8.19
CA GLU A 210 4.46 -15.99 -7.75
C GLU A 210 5.75 -15.68 -8.48
N GLU A 211 5.69 -15.45 -9.79
CA GLU A 211 6.85 -15.09 -10.61
C GLU A 211 7.52 -13.80 -10.12
N TRP A 212 6.73 -12.75 -9.81
CA TRP A 212 7.24 -11.47 -9.32
C TRP A 212 7.80 -11.57 -7.90
N VAL A 213 7.05 -12.23 -7.01
CA VAL A 213 7.40 -12.33 -5.58
C VAL A 213 8.67 -13.15 -5.39
N ARG A 214 8.86 -14.25 -6.14
CA ARG A 214 10.01 -15.12 -5.99
C ARG A 214 11.31 -14.57 -6.58
N GLN A 215 11.26 -13.45 -7.29
CA GLN A 215 12.47 -12.73 -7.71
C GLN A 215 13.21 -12.08 -6.53
N TYR A 216 12.53 -11.87 -5.42
CA TYR A 216 13.06 -11.22 -4.22
C TYR A 216 13.18 -12.20 -3.06
N ASP A 217 14.21 -12.00 -2.21
CA ASP A 217 14.38 -12.76 -0.98
C ASP A 217 13.48 -12.20 0.12
N HIS A 218 12.38 -12.92 0.43
CA HIS A 218 11.48 -12.61 1.52
C HIS A 218 11.80 -13.38 2.82
N GLU A 219 12.95 -14.05 2.87
CA GLU A 219 13.46 -14.78 4.04
C GLU A 219 14.59 -14.04 4.75
N VAL A 220 14.91 -12.82 4.33
CA VAL A 220 16.02 -12.02 4.86
C VAL A 220 15.96 -11.98 6.38
N GLN A 221 17.10 -12.24 7.03
CA GLN A 221 17.28 -12.29 8.48
C GLN A 221 16.43 -13.38 9.18
N ALA A 222 15.82 -14.32 8.46
CA ALA A 222 14.95 -15.38 9.01
C ALA A 222 13.83 -14.86 9.93
N ARG A 223 13.29 -13.69 9.66
CA ARG A 223 12.28 -13.04 10.51
C ARG A 223 10.85 -13.23 10.02
N SER A 224 10.65 -13.75 8.82
CA SER A 224 9.32 -13.95 8.22
C SER A 224 8.56 -15.07 8.92
N VAL A 225 7.46 -14.74 9.58
CA VAL A 225 6.54 -15.68 10.24
C VAL A 225 5.40 -16.05 9.29
N VAL A 226 4.77 -15.06 8.67
CA VAL A 226 3.82 -15.25 7.58
C VAL A 226 4.44 -14.61 6.34
N LYS A 227 4.54 -15.40 5.27
CA LYS A 227 5.17 -15.06 4.00
C LYS A 227 4.13 -14.63 2.98
N PRO A 228 4.53 -14.04 1.85
CA PRO A 228 3.60 -13.72 0.77
C PRO A 228 2.80 -14.91 0.27
N PHE A 229 3.39 -16.11 0.32
CA PHE A 229 2.72 -17.36 0.00
C PHE A 229 2.63 -18.28 1.21
N VAL A 230 1.43 -18.83 1.43
CA VAL A 230 1.07 -19.68 2.56
C VAL A 230 0.45 -21.01 2.09
N GLY A 231 0.01 -21.83 3.02
CA GLY A 231 -0.63 -23.11 2.77
C GLY A 231 0.34 -24.28 2.67
N VAL A 232 -0.21 -25.46 2.39
CA VAL A 232 0.53 -26.73 2.32
C VAL A 232 1.63 -26.70 1.25
N GLY A 233 1.30 -26.14 0.07
CA GLY A 233 2.24 -25.99 -1.05
C GLY A 233 3.07 -24.71 -0.99
N ARG A 234 2.79 -23.80 -0.06
CA ARG A 234 3.35 -22.43 -0.03
C ARG A 234 3.19 -21.70 -1.36
N ASP A 235 2.02 -21.82 -1.94
CA ASP A 235 1.67 -21.34 -3.27
C ASP A 235 0.28 -20.73 -3.36
N ALA A 236 -0.35 -20.40 -2.22
CA ALA A 236 -1.57 -19.62 -2.11
C ALA A 236 -1.26 -18.25 -1.47
N PRO A 237 -2.02 -17.19 -1.79
CA PRO A 237 -1.73 -15.85 -1.31
C PRO A 237 -2.00 -15.70 0.19
N SER A 238 -1.34 -14.69 0.79
CA SER A 238 -1.60 -14.21 2.15
C SER A 238 -2.12 -12.78 2.09
N ASP A 239 -2.91 -12.37 3.08
CA ASP A 239 -3.42 -10.99 3.23
C ASP A 239 -2.32 -9.97 3.57
N GLY A 240 -1.08 -10.42 3.71
CA GLY A 240 0.08 -9.62 4.00
C GLY A 240 1.21 -10.44 4.63
N ALA A 241 2.20 -9.76 5.16
CA ALA A 241 3.35 -10.40 5.81
C ALA A 241 3.35 -10.18 7.33
N VAL A 242 3.88 -11.16 8.07
CA VAL A 242 4.15 -11.02 9.51
C VAL A 242 5.63 -11.26 9.76
N LEU A 243 6.27 -10.30 10.43
CA LEU A 243 7.68 -10.33 10.74
C LEU A 243 7.90 -10.31 12.25
N ARG A 244 8.81 -11.14 12.74
CA ARG A 244 9.31 -11.08 14.12
C ARG A 244 10.43 -10.06 14.19
N VAL A 245 10.23 -8.94 14.89
CA VAL A 245 11.22 -7.85 14.96
C VAL A 245 12.45 -8.25 15.76
N ARG A 246 12.26 -8.94 16.89
CA ARG A 246 13.34 -9.43 17.78
C ARG A 246 13.18 -10.92 18.02
N PRO A 247 14.23 -11.74 17.88
CA PRO A 247 14.17 -13.19 18.08
C PRO A 247 13.63 -13.62 19.45
N GLU A 248 13.96 -12.85 20.49
CA GLU A 248 13.56 -13.09 21.89
C GLU A 248 12.14 -12.61 22.22
N SER A 249 11.47 -11.89 21.32
CA SER A 249 10.13 -11.34 21.55
C SER A 249 9.05 -12.14 20.81
N ALA A 250 7.90 -12.32 21.44
CA ALA A 250 6.71 -12.81 20.75
C ALA A 250 6.05 -11.72 19.88
N ARG A 251 6.33 -10.43 20.14
CA ARG A 251 5.77 -9.33 19.36
C ARG A 251 6.39 -9.27 17.96
N GLY A 252 5.58 -8.92 17.00
CA GLY A 252 5.99 -8.70 15.63
C GLY A 252 5.26 -7.53 15.00
N ILE A 253 5.51 -7.35 13.71
CA ILE A 253 4.80 -6.41 12.86
C ILE A 253 4.09 -7.15 11.74
N THR A 254 2.97 -6.59 11.30
CA THR A 254 2.33 -6.93 10.03
C THR A 254 2.64 -5.85 9.02
N VAL A 255 2.71 -6.23 7.75
CA VAL A 255 2.78 -5.30 6.62
C VAL A 255 1.67 -5.69 5.64
N THR A 256 0.77 -4.75 5.37
CA THR A 256 -0.39 -4.95 4.49
C THR A 256 -0.59 -3.73 3.60
N HIS A 257 -1.45 -3.85 2.61
CA HIS A 257 -1.78 -2.75 1.71
C HIS A 257 -3.24 -2.81 1.27
N GLY A 258 -3.72 -1.71 0.69
CA GLY A 258 -5.02 -1.64 0.04
C GLY A 258 -4.95 -0.72 -1.18
N ILE A 259 -5.57 -1.16 -2.29
CA ILE A 259 -5.55 -0.46 -3.57
C ILE A 259 -6.78 -0.82 -4.42
N CYS A 260 -7.66 0.14 -4.65
CA CYS A 260 -8.94 -0.08 -5.34
C CYS A 260 -9.17 0.94 -6.48
N PRO A 261 -8.28 1.06 -7.49
CA PRO A 261 -8.33 2.17 -8.46
C PRO A 261 -9.60 2.16 -9.31
N TRP A 262 -10.20 1.00 -9.55
CA TRP A 262 -11.41 0.86 -10.36
C TRP A 262 -12.65 1.47 -9.72
N TYR A 263 -12.71 1.50 -8.39
CA TYR A 263 -13.81 2.15 -7.67
C TYR A 263 -13.77 3.67 -7.81
N GLY A 264 -12.58 4.22 -8.13
CA GLY A 264 -12.36 5.65 -8.39
C GLY A 264 -13.07 6.17 -9.64
N ASP A 265 -13.37 5.31 -10.62
CA ASP A 265 -14.13 5.69 -11.81
C ASP A 265 -15.54 6.19 -11.42
N ALA A 266 -16.11 5.65 -10.35
CA ALA A 266 -17.38 6.09 -9.81
C ALA A 266 -17.23 7.21 -8.78
N ASP A 267 -16.28 7.10 -7.83
CA ASP A 267 -16.09 8.09 -6.78
C ASP A 267 -14.74 7.93 -6.06
N GLY A 268 -13.86 8.91 -6.18
CA GLY A 268 -12.57 8.94 -5.48
C GLY A 268 -12.70 8.86 -3.94
N TYR A 269 -13.78 9.41 -3.36
CA TYR A 269 -14.05 9.32 -1.92
C TYR A 269 -14.27 7.86 -1.48
N LYS A 270 -15.13 7.11 -2.19
CA LYS A 270 -15.39 5.69 -1.91
C LYS A 270 -14.15 4.84 -2.14
N MET A 271 -13.41 5.08 -3.24
CA MET A 271 -12.15 4.40 -3.53
C MET A 271 -11.16 4.52 -2.37
N ALA A 272 -10.94 5.74 -1.88
CA ALA A 272 -9.99 5.98 -0.79
C ALA A 272 -10.40 5.28 0.52
N GLN A 273 -11.70 5.31 0.86
CA GLN A 273 -12.19 4.58 2.03
C GLN A 273 -12.03 3.07 1.89
N CYS A 274 -12.24 2.51 0.69
CA CYS A 274 -12.07 1.09 0.42
C CYS A 274 -10.59 0.69 0.52
N ALA A 275 -9.66 1.49 -0.01
CA ALA A 275 -8.22 1.22 0.09
C ALA A 275 -7.73 1.23 1.54
N VAL A 276 -8.19 2.17 2.37
CA VAL A 276 -7.88 2.17 3.82
C VAL A 276 -8.47 0.93 4.50
N ASP A 277 -9.74 0.61 4.22
CA ASP A 277 -10.40 -0.56 4.82
C ASP A 277 -9.67 -1.86 4.46
N GLU A 278 -9.23 -2.01 3.22
CA GLU A 278 -8.50 -3.20 2.75
C GLU A 278 -7.18 -3.38 3.50
N ALA A 279 -6.37 -2.31 3.63
CA ALA A 279 -5.13 -2.34 4.39
C ALA A 279 -5.35 -2.72 5.87
N VAL A 280 -6.37 -2.12 6.53
CA VAL A 280 -6.75 -2.43 7.92
C VAL A 280 -7.31 -3.85 8.05
N ARG A 281 -8.12 -4.28 7.09
CA ARG A 281 -8.74 -5.61 7.07
C ARG A 281 -7.69 -6.71 6.95
N GLY A 282 -6.72 -6.57 6.04
CA GLY A 282 -5.58 -7.49 5.90
C GLY A 282 -4.75 -7.58 7.18
N HIS A 283 -4.46 -6.43 7.83
CA HIS A 283 -3.76 -6.39 9.11
C HIS A 283 -4.49 -7.22 10.19
N VAL A 284 -5.80 -7.06 10.31
CA VAL A 284 -6.61 -7.80 11.28
C VAL A 284 -6.74 -9.27 10.91
N ALA A 285 -6.85 -9.60 9.62
CA ALA A 285 -6.93 -10.98 9.14
C ALA A 285 -5.70 -11.81 9.54
N LEU A 286 -4.52 -11.18 9.57
CA LEU A 286 -3.27 -11.79 10.06
C LEU A 286 -3.19 -11.92 11.59
N GLY A 287 -4.10 -11.32 12.36
CA GLY A 287 -4.08 -11.28 13.82
C GLY A 287 -3.51 -10.00 14.41
N GLY A 288 -3.25 -8.98 13.60
CA GLY A 288 -2.76 -7.67 14.02
C GLY A 288 -3.73 -6.94 14.96
N ASP A 289 -3.20 -6.06 15.79
CA ASP A 289 -3.97 -5.25 16.73
C ASP A 289 -4.51 -3.99 16.05
N PRO A 290 -5.83 -3.87 15.81
CA PRO A 290 -6.40 -2.73 15.11
C PRO A 290 -6.25 -1.39 15.85
N GLU A 291 -5.76 -1.40 17.09
CA GLU A 291 -5.47 -0.19 17.85
C GLU A 291 -3.99 0.22 17.82
N GLN A 292 -3.12 -0.58 17.17
CA GLN A 292 -1.67 -0.34 17.08
C GLN A 292 -1.20 -0.45 15.64
N MET A 293 -1.53 0.53 14.83
CA MET A 293 -1.19 0.57 13.40
C MET A 293 -0.87 2.00 12.95
N SER A 294 -0.09 2.10 11.89
CA SER A 294 0.25 3.32 11.18
C SER A 294 0.24 3.04 9.69
N ALA A 295 0.00 4.04 8.87
CA ALA A 295 0.01 3.87 7.44
C ALA A 295 0.78 4.99 6.74
N LEU A 296 1.06 4.77 5.47
CA LEU A 296 1.46 5.78 4.51
C LEU A 296 0.54 5.68 3.29
N ASP A 297 0.30 6.81 2.67
CA ASP A 297 -0.42 6.91 1.41
C ASP A 297 0.54 7.10 0.23
N ASN A 298 0.08 6.67 -0.95
CA ASN A 298 0.78 6.88 -2.20
C ASN A 298 -0.24 7.21 -3.29
N PHE A 299 -0.29 8.49 -3.67
CA PHE A 299 -1.12 8.95 -4.77
C PHE A 299 -0.35 8.87 -6.09
N CYS A 300 -0.98 8.24 -7.08
CA CYS A 300 -0.60 8.34 -8.49
C CYS A 300 -1.80 8.94 -9.24
N TRP A 301 -1.67 10.21 -9.68
CA TRP A 301 -2.80 10.98 -10.17
C TRP A 301 -2.53 11.57 -11.56
N PRO A 302 -3.55 11.60 -12.44
CA PRO A 302 -3.45 12.32 -13.70
C PRO A 302 -3.34 13.83 -13.44
N ASP A 303 -2.98 14.60 -14.47
CA ASP A 303 -2.88 16.05 -14.37
C ASP A 303 -4.19 16.67 -13.87
N PRO A 304 -4.23 17.29 -12.67
CA PRO A 304 -5.43 17.89 -12.11
C PRO A 304 -5.64 19.35 -12.52
N VAL A 305 -4.79 19.90 -13.39
CA VAL A 305 -4.86 21.30 -13.82
C VAL A 305 -5.60 21.39 -15.15
N GLU A 306 -6.71 22.15 -15.17
CA GLU A 306 -7.47 22.40 -16.39
C GLU A 306 -6.65 23.25 -17.39
N GLY A 307 -6.70 22.89 -18.66
CA GLY A 307 -6.01 23.59 -19.72
C GLY A 307 -6.40 23.07 -21.11
N PRO A 308 -5.88 23.67 -22.19
CA PRO A 308 -6.22 23.28 -23.57
C PRO A 308 -5.96 21.80 -23.85
N ASP A 309 -4.89 21.25 -23.27
CA ASP A 309 -4.49 19.83 -23.43
C ASP A 309 -5.06 18.93 -22.31
N ASN A 310 -5.84 19.47 -21.38
CA ASN A 310 -6.40 18.78 -20.24
C ASN A 310 -7.78 19.36 -19.84
N PRO A 311 -8.78 19.31 -20.74
CA PRO A 311 -10.08 19.95 -20.51
C PRO A 311 -10.89 19.35 -19.35
N ASP A 312 -10.55 18.17 -18.90
CA ASP A 312 -11.16 17.47 -17.76
C ASP A 312 -10.36 17.65 -16.44
N GLY A 313 -9.40 18.58 -16.41
CA GLY A 313 -8.55 18.83 -15.24
C GLY A 313 -9.35 19.22 -14.00
N ALA A 314 -10.38 20.06 -14.13
CA ALA A 314 -11.26 20.46 -13.02
C ALA A 314 -12.00 19.27 -12.39
N PHE A 315 -12.43 18.28 -13.20
CA PHE A 315 -13.03 17.04 -12.71
C PHE A 315 -11.98 16.14 -12.01
N LYS A 316 -10.80 15.97 -12.59
CA LYS A 316 -9.68 15.19 -12.00
C LYS A 316 -9.25 15.80 -10.66
N LEU A 317 -9.22 17.12 -10.55
CA LEU A 317 -8.97 17.81 -9.28
C LEU A 317 -10.08 17.54 -8.26
N ALA A 318 -11.33 17.57 -8.69
CA ALA A 318 -12.45 17.25 -7.81
C ALA A 318 -12.40 15.80 -7.30
N GLN A 319 -12.02 14.85 -8.14
CA GLN A 319 -11.77 13.46 -7.71
C GLN A 319 -10.65 13.39 -6.66
N LEU A 320 -9.55 14.16 -6.83
CA LEU A 320 -8.45 14.22 -5.87
C LEU A 320 -8.91 14.76 -4.52
N VAL A 321 -9.62 15.88 -4.51
CA VAL A 321 -10.19 16.48 -3.29
C VAL A 321 -11.12 15.47 -2.58
N ARG A 322 -11.94 14.74 -3.33
CA ARG A 322 -12.80 13.70 -2.78
C ARG A 322 -12.01 12.53 -2.21
N ALA A 323 -10.96 12.08 -2.90
CA ALA A 323 -10.10 11.00 -2.41
C ALA A 323 -9.38 11.40 -1.10
N CYS A 324 -8.83 12.61 -1.02
CA CYS A 324 -8.22 13.13 0.21
C CYS A 324 -9.22 13.19 1.38
N ARG A 325 -10.47 13.60 1.13
CA ARG A 325 -11.52 13.58 2.14
C ARG A 325 -11.88 12.17 2.58
N GLY A 326 -12.03 11.23 1.62
CA GLY A 326 -12.31 9.83 1.91
C GLY A 326 -11.22 9.17 2.74
N LEU A 327 -9.96 9.44 2.40
CA LEU A 327 -8.77 9.00 3.15
C LEU A 327 -8.80 9.54 4.59
N ALA A 328 -8.98 10.86 4.75
CA ALA A 328 -9.02 11.50 6.06
C ALA A 328 -10.15 10.96 6.95
N ASP A 329 -11.35 10.77 6.41
CA ASP A 329 -12.51 10.28 7.16
C ASP A 329 -12.33 8.81 7.57
N ALA A 330 -11.77 7.96 6.69
CA ALA A 330 -11.47 6.57 7.02
C ALA A 330 -10.35 6.49 8.08
N CYS A 331 -9.27 7.25 7.92
CA CYS A 331 -8.18 7.30 8.89
C CYS A 331 -8.66 7.74 10.29
N ARG A 332 -9.53 8.75 10.37
CA ARG A 332 -10.14 9.16 11.65
C ARG A 332 -11.00 8.05 12.26
N ALA A 333 -11.81 7.38 11.45
CA ALA A 333 -12.70 6.32 11.93
C ALA A 333 -11.94 5.09 12.47
N TYR A 334 -10.79 4.76 11.87
CA TYR A 334 -9.91 3.69 12.32
C TYR A 334 -8.86 4.13 13.36
N SER A 335 -8.79 5.43 13.69
CA SER A 335 -7.70 6.00 14.50
C SER A 335 -6.31 5.64 13.91
N LEU A 336 -6.19 5.70 12.59
CA LEU A 336 -5.01 5.33 11.81
C LEU A 336 -4.20 6.58 11.46
N PRO A 337 -3.03 6.83 12.09
CA PRO A 337 -2.16 7.93 11.70
C PRO A 337 -1.46 7.62 10.37
N LEU A 338 -1.39 8.61 9.50
CA LEU A 338 -0.49 8.61 8.35
C LEU A 338 0.85 9.18 8.82
N ILE A 339 1.91 8.39 8.68
CA ILE A 339 3.27 8.75 9.14
C ILE A 339 4.18 9.22 8.02
N SER A 340 3.76 9.01 6.79
CA SER A 340 4.44 9.44 5.56
C SER A 340 3.45 9.41 4.39
N GLY A 341 3.85 9.96 3.26
CA GLY A 341 3.10 9.92 2.02
C GLY A 341 3.99 10.17 0.81
N LYS A 342 3.49 9.83 -0.37
CA LYS A 342 4.11 10.12 -1.65
C LYS A 342 3.01 10.55 -2.63
N ASP A 343 3.06 11.82 -3.05
CA ASP A 343 2.05 12.42 -3.91
C ASP A 343 2.63 12.67 -5.30
N SER A 344 2.30 11.80 -6.25
CA SER A 344 2.68 11.96 -7.65
C SER A 344 1.49 12.46 -8.46
N MET A 345 1.67 13.65 -9.05
CA MET A 345 0.68 14.28 -9.91
C MET A 345 1.18 14.30 -11.37
N LYS A 346 0.28 14.53 -12.32
CA LYS A 346 0.58 14.56 -13.76
C LYS A 346 1.20 13.27 -14.28
N ASN A 347 0.80 12.13 -13.73
CA ASN A 347 1.23 10.81 -14.18
C ASN A 347 0.54 10.45 -15.50
N ASP A 348 0.82 11.22 -16.52
CA ASP A 348 0.34 11.06 -17.88
C ASP A 348 1.49 10.59 -18.78
N ALA A 349 1.17 10.03 -19.93
CA ALA A 349 2.13 9.74 -20.99
C ALA A 349 1.68 10.37 -22.31
N ARG A 350 2.62 10.76 -23.15
CA ARG A 350 2.35 11.20 -24.52
C ARG A 350 2.98 10.21 -25.50
N VAL A 351 2.13 9.52 -26.24
CA VAL A 351 2.54 8.52 -27.24
C VAL A 351 1.91 8.90 -28.58
N GLY A 352 2.72 9.12 -29.61
CA GLY A 352 2.24 9.51 -30.93
C GLY A 352 1.38 10.79 -30.92
N GLY A 353 1.70 11.76 -30.06
CA GLY A 353 0.92 13.01 -29.90
C GLY A 353 -0.37 12.89 -29.09
N ARG A 354 -0.77 11.69 -28.68
CA ARG A 354 -1.95 11.44 -27.84
C ARG A 354 -1.58 11.41 -26.37
N LYS A 355 -2.30 12.17 -25.53
CA LYS A 355 -2.19 12.10 -24.08
C LYS A 355 -2.92 10.86 -23.56
N ILE A 356 -2.24 10.08 -22.74
CA ILE A 356 -2.79 8.93 -22.02
C ILE A 356 -2.66 9.23 -20.53
N SER A 357 -3.79 9.43 -19.85
CA SER A 357 -3.81 9.70 -18.43
C SER A 357 -3.87 8.39 -17.64
N ILE A 358 -3.10 8.32 -16.55
CA ILE A 358 -3.24 7.22 -15.58
C ILE A 358 -4.63 7.26 -14.95
N ARG A 359 -5.16 6.10 -14.57
CA ARG A 359 -6.35 6.07 -13.71
C ARG A 359 -6.00 6.63 -12.33
N PRO A 360 -6.83 7.51 -11.74
CA PRO A 360 -6.68 7.96 -10.36
C PRO A 360 -6.46 6.79 -9.41
N THR A 361 -5.34 6.76 -8.71
CA THR A 361 -4.95 5.62 -7.88
C THR A 361 -4.46 6.11 -6.52
N LEU A 362 -4.93 5.46 -5.46
CA LEU A 362 -4.42 5.58 -4.11
C LEU A 362 -4.04 4.19 -3.60
N LEU A 363 -2.76 4.03 -3.26
CA LEU A 363 -2.23 2.88 -2.52
C LEU A 363 -2.06 3.28 -1.06
N VAL A 364 -2.64 2.53 -0.15
CA VAL A 364 -2.40 2.65 1.30
C VAL A 364 -1.54 1.48 1.74
N SER A 365 -0.37 1.77 2.31
CA SER A 365 0.49 0.74 2.93
C SER A 365 0.42 0.89 4.44
N LEU A 366 0.16 -0.21 5.14
CA LEU A 366 -0.05 -0.23 6.59
C LEU A 366 0.99 -1.11 7.26
N MET A 367 1.54 -0.60 8.34
CA MET A 367 2.34 -1.36 9.30
C MET A 367 1.63 -1.36 10.66
N GLY A 368 1.45 -2.53 11.26
CA GLY A 368 0.81 -2.63 12.56
C GLY A 368 1.49 -3.65 13.46
N ILE A 369 1.13 -3.63 14.73
CA ILE A 369 1.69 -4.56 15.73
C ILE A 369 0.84 -5.82 15.80
N ILE A 370 1.48 -6.97 15.76
CA ILE A 370 0.92 -8.24 16.22
C ILE A 370 1.49 -8.57 17.61
N PRO A 371 0.64 -8.67 18.63
CA PRO A 371 1.12 -8.88 20.02
C PRO A 371 1.84 -10.21 20.23
N ASP A 372 1.47 -11.24 19.47
CA ASP A 372 2.08 -12.57 19.53
C ASP A 372 2.08 -13.20 18.14
N VAL A 373 3.26 -13.29 17.53
CA VAL A 373 3.44 -13.89 16.19
C VAL A 373 3.08 -15.38 16.16
N GLY A 374 3.10 -16.08 17.29
CA GLY A 374 2.63 -17.47 17.41
C GLY A 374 1.10 -17.60 17.30
N ARG A 375 0.37 -16.48 17.28
CA ARG A 375 -1.07 -16.38 17.05
C ARG A 375 -1.43 -15.82 15.67
N ALA A 376 -0.45 -15.63 14.80
CA ALA A 376 -0.70 -15.24 13.42
C ALA A 376 -1.63 -16.26 12.74
N VAL A 377 -2.54 -15.75 11.94
CA VAL A 377 -3.53 -16.54 11.20
C VAL A 377 -3.24 -16.38 9.71
N THR A 378 -3.43 -17.45 8.95
CA THR A 378 -3.24 -17.46 7.50
C THR A 378 -4.54 -17.82 6.77
N THR A 379 -4.58 -17.57 5.48
CA THR A 379 -5.76 -17.69 4.62
C THR A 379 -6.21 -19.15 4.42
N ASP A 380 -5.28 -20.09 4.35
CA ASP A 380 -5.48 -21.48 3.96
C ASP A 380 -6.36 -22.28 4.94
N PHE A 381 -7.28 -23.08 4.45
CA PHE A 381 -8.08 -24.00 5.28
C PHE A 381 -7.20 -25.03 5.98
N LYS A 382 -7.55 -25.40 7.23
CA LYS A 382 -6.66 -26.19 8.09
C LYS A 382 -7.10 -27.65 8.29
N ALA A 383 -8.40 -27.92 8.33
CA ALA A 383 -8.88 -29.29 8.56
C ALA A 383 -10.32 -29.46 8.05
N PRO A 384 -10.65 -30.64 7.53
CA PRO A 384 -12.03 -30.99 7.23
C PRO A 384 -12.90 -30.90 8.48
N GLY A 385 -14.15 -30.45 8.31
CA GLY A 385 -15.10 -30.23 9.39
C GLY A 385 -14.96 -28.87 10.10
N ASP A 386 -13.95 -28.05 9.79
CA ASP A 386 -13.92 -26.67 10.26
C ASP A 386 -15.11 -25.90 9.68
N LEU A 387 -15.85 -25.16 10.52
CA LEU A 387 -17.04 -24.42 10.17
C LEU A 387 -16.64 -23.09 9.51
N LEU A 388 -17.26 -22.75 8.37
CA LEU A 388 -17.01 -21.55 7.62
C LEU A 388 -18.02 -20.46 7.95
N PHE A 389 -17.52 -19.30 8.31
CA PHE A 389 -18.29 -18.10 8.61
C PHE A 389 -17.92 -16.96 7.67
N LEU A 390 -18.93 -16.24 7.20
CA LEU A 390 -18.74 -14.94 6.57
C LEU A 390 -19.07 -13.84 7.59
N LEU A 391 -18.11 -12.96 7.84
CA LEU A 391 -18.25 -11.77 8.66
C LEU A 391 -18.52 -10.56 7.78
N GLY A 392 -19.34 -9.64 8.27
CA GLY A 392 -19.81 -8.47 7.51
C GLY A 392 -20.99 -8.81 6.59
N GLU A 393 -21.64 -7.78 6.08
CA GLU A 393 -22.83 -7.90 5.20
C GLU A 393 -22.45 -7.71 3.74
N SER A 394 -23.00 -8.54 2.86
CA SER A 394 -22.94 -8.36 1.41
C SER A 394 -24.02 -7.35 0.99
N ARG A 395 -23.64 -6.31 0.28
CA ARG A 395 -24.55 -5.28 -0.21
C ARG A 395 -24.80 -5.38 -1.71
N GLY A 396 -24.05 -6.27 -2.38
CA GLY A 396 -24.27 -6.63 -3.78
C GLY A 396 -23.84 -5.56 -4.78
N GLU A 397 -22.94 -4.65 -4.37
CA GLU A 397 -22.33 -3.68 -5.29
C GLU A 397 -21.42 -4.42 -6.28
N LEU A 398 -21.65 -4.20 -7.58
CA LEU A 398 -20.88 -4.83 -8.66
C LEU A 398 -20.12 -3.81 -9.53
N GLY A 399 -20.40 -2.51 -9.40
CA GLY A 399 -19.72 -1.47 -10.16
C GLY A 399 -18.23 -1.38 -9.82
N GLY A 400 -17.35 -1.32 -10.82
CA GLY A 400 -15.89 -1.28 -10.64
C GLY A 400 -15.26 -2.59 -10.18
N THR A 401 -16.04 -3.67 -9.98
CA THR A 401 -15.55 -4.99 -9.56
C THR A 401 -14.91 -5.77 -10.70
N ARG A 402 -14.23 -6.87 -10.37
CA ARG A 402 -13.70 -7.80 -11.38
C ARG A 402 -14.82 -8.40 -12.24
N PHE A 403 -15.98 -8.66 -11.64
CA PHE A 403 -17.13 -9.19 -12.39
C PHE A 403 -17.70 -8.18 -13.39
N GLU A 404 -17.76 -6.90 -13.07
CA GLU A 404 -18.16 -5.86 -14.04
C GLU A 404 -17.22 -5.84 -15.25
N ARG A 405 -15.91 -5.96 -15.01
CA ARG A 405 -14.92 -6.02 -16.09
C ARG A 405 -15.10 -7.24 -16.99
N LEU A 406 -15.36 -8.40 -16.39
CA LEU A 406 -15.64 -9.62 -17.13
C LEU A 406 -16.95 -9.50 -17.95
N ALA A 407 -17.98 -8.87 -17.38
CA ALA A 407 -19.25 -8.64 -18.05
C ALA A 407 -19.17 -7.62 -19.20
N GLY A 408 -18.15 -6.76 -19.21
CA GLY A 408 -17.92 -5.75 -20.25
C GLY A 408 -18.98 -4.65 -20.32
N SER A 409 -19.80 -4.49 -19.29
CA SER A 409 -20.87 -3.49 -19.21
C SER A 409 -21.05 -2.99 -17.77
N PRO A 410 -21.42 -1.72 -17.56
CA PRO A 410 -21.63 -1.17 -16.22
C PRO A 410 -22.66 -1.95 -15.42
N LEU A 411 -22.33 -2.31 -14.18
CA LEU A 411 -23.18 -3.09 -13.26
C LEU A 411 -23.67 -2.28 -12.04
N GLY A 412 -23.67 -0.97 -12.13
CA GLY A 412 -24.26 -0.09 -11.13
C GLY A 412 -23.25 0.57 -10.21
N GLU A 413 -23.61 0.72 -8.93
CA GLU A 413 -22.76 1.40 -7.97
C GLU A 413 -21.55 0.56 -7.56
N GLY A 414 -20.42 1.26 -7.36
CA GLY A 414 -19.20 0.67 -6.82
C GLY A 414 -19.28 0.47 -5.30
N PRO A 415 -18.41 -0.40 -4.77
CA PRO A 415 -18.32 -0.68 -3.35
C PRO A 415 -18.09 0.56 -2.50
N SER A 416 -18.61 0.52 -1.27
CA SER A 416 -18.43 1.60 -0.29
C SER A 416 -18.10 1.02 1.07
N ALA A 417 -17.08 1.57 1.75
CA ALA A 417 -16.71 1.13 3.09
C ALA A 417 -17.60 1.78 4.17
N ARG A 418 -17.66 1.14 5.34
CA ARG A 418 -18.27 1.65 6.58
C ARG A 418 -17.25 1.56 7.71
N PRO A 419 -16.22 2.44 7.72
CA PRO A 419 -15.07 2.28 8.59
C PRO A 419 -15.40 2.14 10.08
N ALA A 420 -16.33 2.94 10.60
CA ALA A 420 -16.70 2.90 12.02
C ALA A 420 -17.39 1.56 12.42
N GLU A 421 -18.17 0.96 11.54
CA GLU A 421 -18.80 -0.35 11.77
C GLU A 421 -17.76 -1.47 11.67
N ALA A 422 -16.93 -1.42 10.64
CA ALA A 422 -15.84 -2.34 10.40
C ALA A 422 -14.86 -2.36 11.58
N PHE A 423 -14.49 -1.21 12.12
CA PHE A 423 -13.57 -1.12 13.25
C PHE A 423 -14.11 -1.84 14.49
N ARG A 424 -15.40 -1.76 14.75
CA ARG A 424 -16.05 -2.52 15.85
C ARG A 424 -15.98 -4.04 15.61
N LEU A 425 -16.19 -4.48 14.37
CA LEU A 425 -16.07 -5.88 13.96
C LEU A 425 -14.62 -6.38 14.11
N TYR A 426 -13.66 -5.62 13.61
CA TYR A 426 -12.22 -5.95 13.63
C TYR A 426 -11.68 -6.10 15.05
N ARG A 427 -12.10 -5.24 15.99
CA ARG A 427 -11.77 -5.38 17.42
C ARG A 427 -12.28 -6.70 18.03
N LYS A 428 -13.48 -7.15 17.67
CA LYS A 428 -14.03 -8.44 18.13
C LYS A 428 -13.25 -9.61 17.54
N LEU A 429 -12.98 -9.57 16.24
CA LEU A 429 -12.23 -10.60 15.54
C LEU A 429 -10.80 -10.75 16.11
N HIS A 430 -10.08 -9.65 16.27
CA HIS A 430 -8.75 -9.64 16.89
C HIS A 430 -8.76 -10.33 18.28
N ARG A 431 -9.74 -10.01 19.13
CA ARG A 431 -9.88 -10.65 20.46
C ARG A 431 -10.14 -12.15 20.36
N ALA A 432 -10.90 -12.60 19.36
CA ALA A 432 -11.13 -14.02 19.11
C ALA A 432 -9.85 -14.73 18.63
N MET A 433 -9.08 -14.10 17.74
CA MET A 433 -7.78 -14.60 17.26
C MET A 433 -6.78 -14.74 18.40
N ARG A 434 -6.65 -13.73 19.25
CA ARG A 434 -5.78 -13.81 20.44
C ARG A 434 -6.11 -14.98 21.37
N ARG A 435 -7.37 -15.42 21.41
CA ARG A 435 -7.81 -16.58 22.19
C ARG A 435 -7.64 -17.92 21.47
N GLY A 436 -7.08 -17.92 20.24
CA GLY A 436 -6.85 -19.11 19.41
C GLY A 436 -8.14 -19.79 18.94
N ILE A 437 -9.23 -19.03 18.79
CA ILE A 437 -10.53 -19.53 18.33
C ILE A 437 -10.56 -19.69 16.82
N VAL A 438 -9.95 -18.74 16.08
CA VAL A 438 -9.90 -18.68 14.63
C VAL A 438 -8.83 -19.63 14.09
N ARG A 439 -9.15 -20.36 13.02
CA ARG A 439 -8.26 -21.33 12.37
C ARG A 439 -7.63 -20.77 11.11
N SER A 440 -8.45 -20.19 10.26
CA SER A 440 -8.03 -19.41 9.08
C SER A 440 -8.87 -18.16 8.99
N CYS A 441 -8.30 -17.13 8.37
CA CYS A 441 -8.98 -15.90 8.07
C CYS A 441 -8.47 -15.37 6.74
N HIS A 442 -9.37 -14.90 5.90
CA HIS A 442 -9.04 -14.28 4.63
C HIS A 442 -9.97 -13.10 4.38
N ASP A 443 -9.44 -12.00 3.90
CA ASP A 443 -10.24 -10.87 3.53
C ASP A 443 -10.99 -11.12 2.20
N LEU A 444 -12.06 -10.38 1.95
CA LEU A 444 -12.75 -10.40 0.67
C LEU A 444 -12.40 -9.11 -0.09
N ALA A 445 -11.50 -9.22 -1.04
CA ALA A 445 -11.05 -8.14 -1.93
C ALA A 445 -11.49 -8.39 -3.38
N ASP A 446 -10.59 -8.23 -4.34
CA ASP A 446 -10.82 -8.52 -5.78
C ASP A 446 -11.40 -9.92 -5.98
N GLY A 447 -12.48 -10.04 -6.74
CA GLY A 447 -13.20 -11.30 -7.01
C GLY A 447 -14.13 -11.79 -5.89
N GLY A 448 -14.23 -11.04 -4.79
CA GLY A 448 -15.22 -11.23 -3.73
C GLY A 448 -15.13 -12.55 -2.95
N LEU A 449 -16.30 -13.10 -2.59
CA LEU A 449 -16.36 -14.35 -1.81
C LEU A 449 -15.77 -15.54 -2.57
N TRP A 450 -15.95 -15.57 -3.89
CA TRP A 450 -15.42 -16.67 -4.69
C TRP A 450 -13.90 -16.74 -4.66
N ALA A 451 -13.20 -15.62 -4.88
CA ALA A 451 -11.75 -15.60 -4.86
C ALA A 451 -11.22 -16.04 -3.48
N ALA A 452 -11.77 -15.52 -2.39
CA ALA A 452 -11.36 -15.89 -1.04
C ALA A 452 -11.56 -17.39 -0.74
N LEU A 453 -12.66 -17.99 -1.19
CA LEU A 453 -12.92 -19.43 -1.08
C LEU A 453 -11.91 -20.26 -1.88
N ALA A 454 -11.66 -19.86 -3.12
CA ALA A 454 -10.77 -20.56 -4.04
C ALA A 454 -9.32 -20.54 -3.51
N GLU A 455 -8.84 -19.39 -3.06
CA GLU A 455 -7.50 -19.20 -2.52
C GLU A 455 -7.29 -19.94 -1.20
N SER A 456 -8.29 -19.89 -0.30
CA SER A 456 -8.25 -20.65 0.96
C SER A 456 -8.25 -22.16 0.72
N SER A 457 -9.03 -22.65 -0.23
CA SER A 457 -9.07 -24.07 -0.64
C SER A 457 -7.76 -24.49 -1.30
N LEU A 458 -7.24 -23.66 -2.20
CA LEU A 458 -5.95 -23.87 -2.85
C LEU A 458 -4.83 -24.01 -1.81
N GLY A 459 -4.76 -23.09 -0.84
CA GLY A 459 -3.76 -23.12 0.21
C GLY A 459 -3.84 -24.34 1.10
N GLY A 460 -5.04 -24.74 1.50
CA GLY A 460 -5.28 -25.90 2.38
C GLY A 460 -5.26 -27.24 1.68
N ARG A 461 -5.35 -27.28 0.33
CA ARG A 461 -5.64 -28.51 -0.43
C ARG A 461 -6.90 -29.22 0.07
N LEU A 462 -7.89 -28.44 0.52
CA LEU A 462 -9.14 -28.90 1.11
C LEU A 462 -10.32 -28.26 0.36
N GLY A 463 -11.38 -29.04 0.16
CA GLY A 463 -12.62 -28.54 -0.43
C GLY A 463 -13.44 -27.72 0.57
N ALA A 464 -14.53 -27.20 0.06
CA ALA A 464 -15.53 -26.50 0.87
C ALA A 464 -16.94 -26.75 0.32
N SER A 465 -17.92 -26.80 1.22
CA SER A 465 -19.35 -26.80 0.86
C SER A 465 -19.98 -25.52 1.39
N ILE A 466 -20.52 -24.70 0.48
CA ILE A 466 -21.02 -23.35 0.77
C ILE A 466 -22.49 -23.25 0.36
N ASP A 467 -23.28 -22.67 1.27
CA ASP A 467 -24.68 -22.32 1.04
C ASP A 467 -24.85 -20.79 0.89
N LEU A 468 -25.15 -20.31 -0.31
CA LEU A 468 -25.35 -18.89 -0.58
C LEU A 468 -26.61 -18.33 0.11
N ASP A 469 -27.61 -19.16 0.41
CA ASP A 469 -28.79 -18.71 1.14
C ASP A 469 -28.46 -18.27 2.58
N ALA A 470 -27.33 -18.73 3.11
CA ALA A 470 -26.83 -18.36 4.43
C ALA A 470 -25.93 -17.11 4.42
N VAL A 471 -25.56 -16.56 3.27
CA VAL A 471 -24.73 -15.36 3.17
C VAL A 471 -25.45 -14.17 3.80
N PRO A 472 -24.82 -13.46 4.77
CA PRO A 472 -25.42 -12.26 5.37
C PRO A 472 -25.52 -11.14 4.34
N THR A 473 -26.75 -10.65 4.14
CA THR A 473 -27.06 -9.58 3.19
C THR A 473 -27.64 -8.37 3.92
N SER A 474 -27.30 -7.16 3.45
CA SER A 474 -27.87 -5.94 3.98
C SER A 474 -29.36 -5.83 3.67
N ARG A 475 -30.13 -5.34 4.65
CA ARG A 475 -31.57 -5.03 4.53
C ARG A 475 -31.84 -3.53 4.61
N GLU A 476 -30.93 -2.70 4.15
CA GLU A 476 -31.14 -1.25 4.20
C GLU A 476 -32.35 -0.84 3.37
N THR A 477 -33.12 0.09 3.94
CA THR A 477 -34.37 0.62 3.38
C THR A 477 -34.17 1.07 1.92
N GLY A 478 -34.83 0.36 1.00
CA GLY A 478 -34.88 0.67 -0.41
C GLY A 478 -33.90 -0.08 -1.32
N ARG A 479 -32.95 -0.86 -0.76
CA ARG A 479 -32.00 -1.69 -1.54
C ARG A 479 -31.77 -3.02 -0.82
N GLU A 480 -32.57 -4.01 -1.13
CA GLU A 480 -32.21 -5.39 -0.79
C GLU A 480 -31.08 -5.86 -1.71
N CYS A 481 -30.05 -6.48 -1.13
CA CYS A 481 -29.07 -7.21 -1.91
C CYS A 481 -29.79 -8.34 -2.66
N GLY A 482 -29.72 -8.34 -4.00
CA GLY A 482 -30.21 -9.45 -4.80
C GLY A 482 -29.51 -10.75 -4.37
N ARG A 483 -30.23 -11.87 -4.47
CA ARG A 483 -29.72 -13.18 -4.06
C ARG A 483 -29.27 -14.04 -5.25
N GLU A 484 -29.01 -13.41 -6.39
CA GLU A 484 -28.39 -14.09 -7.52
C GLU A 484 -27.00 -14.60 -7.12
N ALA A 485 -26.66 -15.82 -7.54
CA ALA A 485 -25.40 -16.47 -7.18
C ALA A 485 -24.18 -15.61 -7.56
N GLU A 486 -24.21 -15.02 -8.75
CA GLU A 486 -23.15 -14.14 -9.26
C GLU A 486 -22.96 -12.92 -8.36
N ARG A 487 -24.06 -12.31 -7.91
CA ARG A 487 -24.01 -11.13 -7.04
C ARG A 487 -23.40 -11.45 -5.69
N LEU A 488 -23.76 -12.58 -5.09
CA LEU A 488 -23.25 -12.98 -3.77
C LEU A 488 -21.79 -13.45 -3.83
N LEU A 489 -21.40 -14.12 -4.92
CA LEU A 489 -20.04 -14.63 -5.10
C LEU A 489 -19.05 -13.53 -5.48
N PHE A 490 -19.46 -12.58 -6.34
CA PHE A 490 -18.55 -11.66 -6.98
C PHE A 490 -18.64 -10.20 -6.50
N CYS A 491 -19.64 -9.84 -5.67
CA CYS A 491 -19.60 -8.49 -5.09
C CYS A 491 -18.34 -8.34 -4.22
N GLU A 492 -17.75 -7.15 -4.30
CA GLU A 492 -16.52 -6.80 -3.57
C GLU A 492 -16.83 -5.83 -2.42
N THR A 493 -18.01 -6.00 -1.79
CA THR A 493 -18.38 -5.20 -0.61
C THR A 493 -17.27 -5.25 0.42
N PRO A 494 -16.69 -4.09 0.85
CA PRO A 494 -15.61 -4.04 1.82
C PRO A 494 -16.00 -4.56 3.21
N SER A 495 -15.01 -4.68 4.08
CA SER A 495 -15.16 -5.03 5.51
C SER A 495 -15.71 -6.45 5.75
N ARG A 496 -15.58 -7.35 4.78
CA ARG A 496 -15.98 -8.76 4.92
C ARG A 496 -14.75 -9.66 5.05
N LEU A 497 -14.89 -10.74 5.84
CA LEU A 497 -13.85 -11.74 6.04
C LEU A 497 -14.45 -13.15 6.04
N LEU A 498 -13.74 -14.07 5.38
CA LEU A 498 -14.01 -15.51 5.44
C LEU A 498 -13.20 -16.11 6.60
N VAL A 499 -13.87 -16.75 7.55
CA VAL A 499 -13.24 -17.27 8.76
C VAL A 499 -13.58 -18.73 8.95
N SER A 500 -12.60 -19.57 9.30
CA SER A 500 -12.86 -20.94 9.73
C SER A 500 -12.67 -21.12 11.24
N VAL A 501 -13.53 -21.96 11.85
CA VAL A 501 -13.57 -22.21 13.30
C VAL A 501 -13.82 -23.70 13.56
N ARG A 502 -13.10 -24.30 14.52
CA ARG A 502 -13.36 -25.69 14.90
C ARG A 502 -14.75 -25.87 15.48
N PRO A 503 -15.47 -26.97 15.22
CA PRO A 503 -16.78 -27.25 15.82
C PRO A 503 -16.79 -27.13 17.34
N ARG A 504 -15.75 -27.61 18.03
CA ARG A 504 -15.60 -27.51 19.49
C ARG A 504 -15.49 -26.10 20.04
N ASP A 505 -15.06 -25.14 19.20
CA ASP A 505 -14.91 -23.73 19.58
C ASP A 505 -16.13 -22.87 19.21
N LEU A 506 -17.17 -23.46 18.59
CA LEU A 506 -18.36 -22.75 18.11
C LEU A 506 -19.02 -21.88 19.20
N ALA A 507 -19.25 -22.42 20.38
CA ALA A 507 -19.88 -21.67 21.47
C ALA A 507 -19.01 -20.50 21.97
N ARG A 508 -17.68 -20.64 21.94
CA ARG A 508 -16.72 -19.56 22.28
C ARG A 508 -16.72 -18.50 21.20
N TRP A 509 -16.77 -18.92 19.93
CA TRP A 509 -16.84 -18.05 18.75
C TRP A 509 -18.10 -17.20 18.78
N MET A 510 -19.28 -17.81 18.92
CA MET A 510 -20.56 -17.09 18.93
C MET A 510 -20.63 -16.07 20.09
N ARG A 511 -20.07 -16.40 21.26
CA ARG A 511 -19.96 -15.42 22.37
C ARG A 511 -18.99 -14.29 22.06
N ALA A 512 -17.82 -14.57 21.47
CA ALA A 512 -16.82 -13.56 21.15
C ALA A 512 -17.32 -12.56 20.09
N MET A 513 -18.11 -13.04 19.15
CA MET A 513 -18.65 -12.29 18.03
C MET A 513 -20.09 -11.78 18.25
N SER A 514 -20.64 -11.91 19.47
CA SER A 514 -22.02 -11.48 19.79
C SER A 514 -22.28 -10.05 19.32
N GLY A 515 -23.39 -9.84 18.58
CA GLY A 515 -23.78 -8.55 18.01
C GLY A 515 -22.92 -8.08 16.82
N ALA A 516 -22.12 -8.97 16.23
CA ALA A 516 -21.50 -8.72 14.92
C ALA A 516 -22.39 -9.30 13.80
N ALA A 517 -22.35 -8.69 12.63
CA ALA A 517 -22.93 -9.26 11.42
C ALA A 517 -22.07 -10.46 11.00
N LEU A 518 -22.58 -11.67 11.12
CA LEU A 518 -21.93 -12.91 10.70
C LEU A 518 -22.96 -14.01 10.46
N SER A 519 -22.60 -14.94 9.60
CA SER A 519 -23.38 -16.17 9.41
C SER A 519 -22.46 -17.35 9.13
N ARG A 520 -22.86 -18.54 9.57
CA ARG A 520 -22.25 -19.78 9.09
C ARG A 520 -22.73 -20.03 7.68
N ILE A 521 -21.81 -20.03 6.71
CA ILE A 521 -22.13 -20.22 5.29
C ILE A 521 -21.75 -21.61 4.78
N GLY A 522 -21.09 -22.44 5.59
CA GLY A 522 -20.67 -23.76 5.14
C GLY A 522 -19.67 -24.44 6.07
N GLU A 523 -18.90 -25.34 5.48
CA GLU A 523 -17.84 -26.09 6.17
C GLU A 523 -16.72 -26.50 5.19
N VAL A 524 -15.53 -26.75 5.74
CA VAL A 524 -14.39 -27.30 5.02
C VAL A 524 -14.59 -28.80 4.84
N THR A 525 -14.35 -29.32 3.62
CA THR A 525 -14.53 -30.74 3.28
C THR A 525 -13.20 -31.43 2.99
N ALA A 526 -13.18 -32.77 3.07
CA ALA A 526 -11.98 -33.55 2.78
C ALA A 526 -11.77 -33.79 1.27
N ASP A 527 -12.80 -33.61 0.46
CA ASP A 527 -12.71 -33.73 -0.99
C ASP A 527 -12.03 -32.48 -1.59
N GLU A 528 -11.32 -32.67 -2.66
CA GLU A 528 -10.61 -31.57 -3.34
C GLU A 528 -11.55 -30.78 -4.29
N GLN A 529 -12.69 -30.32 -3.76
CA GLN A 529 -13.70 -29.62 -4.54
C GLN A 529 -14.41 -28.54 -3.73
N VAL A 530 -14.58 -27.34 -4.31
CA VAL A 530 -15.45 -26.31 -3.77
C VAL A 530 -16.83 -26.46 -4.40
N ARG A 531 -17.85 -26.72 -3.57
CA ARG A 531 -19.26 -26.80 -3.97
C ARG A 531 -20.03 -25.59 -3.48
N VAL A 532 -20.85 -25.05 -4.33
CA VAL A 532 -21.70 -23.90 -4.03
C VAL A 532 -23.15 -24.27 -4.28
N THR A 533 -24.00 -24.07 -3.29
CA THR A 533 -25.45 -24.27 -3.37
C THR A 533 -26.18 -22.94 -3.25
N ALA A 534 -27.30 -22.81 -3.93
CA ALA A 534 -28.27 -21.73 -3.82
C ALA A 534 -29.69 -22.29 -4.02
N ALA A 535 -30.65 -21.83 -3.24
CA ALA A 535 -32.03 -22.33 -3.21
C ALA A 535 -32.10 -23.87 -3.11
N GLY A 536 -31.20 -24.45 -2.27
CA GLY A 536 -31.12 -25.89 -2.04
C GLY A 536 -30.61 -26.73 -3.23
N ARG A 537 -30.02 -26.10 -4.25
CA ARG A 537 -29.47 -26.78 -5.45
C ARG A 537 -27.97 -26.43 -5.61
N GLU A 538 -27.19 -27.39 -6.06
CA GLU A 538 -25.81 -27.13 -6.47
C GLU A 538 -25.83 -26.26 -7.75
N VAL A 539 -25.21 -25.09 -7.67
CA VAL A 539 -25.09 -24.13 -8.78
C VAL A 539 -23.69 -24.14 -9.41
N ALA A 540 -22.68 -24.57 -8.66
CA ALA A 540 -21.33 -24.76 -9.16
C ALA A 540 -20.54 -25.75 -8.29
N ALA A 541 -19.62 -26.49 -8.94
CA ALA A 541 -18.64 -27.33 -8.29
C ALA A 541 -17.32 -27.26 -9.09
N ILE A 542 -16.23 -26.85 -8.43
CA ILE A 542 -14.92 -26.66 -9.08
C ILE A 542 -13.84 -27.37 -8.28
N ARG A 543 -13.03 -28.16 -8.97
CA ARG A 543 -11.92 -28.90 -8.35
C ARG A 543 -10.75 -27.98 -8.05
N ILE A 544 -10.02 -28.22 -6.95
CA ILE A 544 -8.82 -27.45 -6.57
C ILE A 544 -7.78 -27.46 -7.69
N GLY A 545 -7.64 -28.56 -8.43
CA GLY A 545 -6.75 -28.60 -9.59
C GLY A 545 -7.13 -27.65 -10.73
N GLU A 546 -8.43 -27.35 -10.92
CA GLU A 546 -8.91 -26.34 -11.87
C GLU A 546 -8.69 -24.93 -11.34
N ILE A 547 -8.98 -24.70 -10.06
CA ILE A 547 -8.67 -23.45 -9.35
C ILE A 547 -7.18 -23.13 -9.49
N SER A 548 -6.31 -24.11 -9.21
CA SER A 548 -4.86 -23.94 -9.30
C SER A 548 -4.41 -23.56 -10.71
N ARG A 549 -4.95 -24.22 -11.74
CA ARG A 549 -4.60 -23.90 -13.13
C ARG A 549 -5.10 -22.51 -13.53
N ALA A 550 -6.30 -22.13 -13.16
CA ALA A 550 -6.83 -20.80 -13.48
C ALA A 550 -6.06 -19.69 -12.76
N TRP A 551 -5.80 -19.88 -11.46
CA TRP A 551 -5.10 -18.89 -10.63
C TRP A 551 -3.62 -18.75 -10.96
N LYS A 552 -2.95 -19.86 -11.38
CA LYS A 552 -1.54 -19.87 -11.81
C LYS A 552 -1.37 -19.75 -13.33
N ALA A 553 -2.46 -19.68 -14.08
CA ALA A 553 -2.36 -19.40 -15.49
C ALA A 553 -1.56 -18.11 -15.64
N GLU A 554 -0.54 -18.13 -16.51
CA GLU A 554 0.19 -16.92 -16.89
C GLU A 554 -0.88 -15.92 -17.34
N GLY A 555 -1.34 -15.13 -16.40
CA GLY A 555 -2.40 -14.15 -16.63
C GLY A 555 -1.87 -13.23 -17.69
N GLY A 556 -2.55 -13.24 -18.83
CA GLY A 556 -2.11 -12.57 -20.03
C GLY A 556 -1.66 -11.15 -19.79
N VAL A 557 -0.44 -11.00 -19.35
CA VAL A 557 0.39 -9.87 -19.72
C VAL A 557 0.80 -10.18 -21.14
N ALA A 558 -0.14 -9.96 -22.07
CA ALA A 558 0.26 -9.72 -23.44
C ALA A 558 1.27 -8.56 -23.39
N PRO A 559 2.42 -8.69 -24.05
CA PRO A 559 3.49 -7.70 -24.03
C PRO A 559 3.01 -6.32 -24.45
#